data_442f6036d45978219a8dd204d60f3a75
#
_entry.id   442f6036d45978219a8dd204d60f3a75
#
_cell.length_a   1.000
_cell.length_b   1.000
_cell.length_c   1.000
_cell.angle_alpha   90.00
_cell.angle_beta   90.00
_cell.angle_gamma   90.00
#
_symmetry.space_group_name_H-M   'P 1'
#
loop_
_entity.id
_entity.type
_entity.pdbx_description
1 polymer ?
#
loop_
_entity_poly.entity_id
_entity_poly.type
_entity_poly.pdbx_seq_one_letter_code
_entity_poly.pdbx_strand_id
1 'polypeptide(L)'
;MEIATLSQIDTLGLKNVTLYIEPSIVQQGGSSTLRCTFDLEKDKLYSVKWYRGSYEFYRYDMTEPPETKSFPIQGFTFDLANSNSTQVVLKDIEFNLAGNFSCEVTTDGPGPNIHTRIDSKSMSVVQLPDHMPQISVEGEPLDIGDILRANCTSFPSRPPADLKFILNNITVNQTEPGISRRANLRDWSDLQLELKLSFMHFNEGRLVLQCVAQIPTIYQEVAELDLKSVRHPIPARAQFCW
;
A
#
# COMPACT_ATOMS: atom_id res chain seq x y z
N MET A 1 -0.44 -24.59 -56.11
CA MET A 1 -0.99 -23.48 -55.32
C MET A 1 -0.20 -23.50 -54.01
N GLU A 2 1.00 -22.88 -54.04
CA GLU A 2 1.93 -22.82 -52.87
C GLU A 2 1.42 -21.74 -51.95
N ILE A 3 1.10 -22.13 -50.73
CA ILE A 3 0.80 -21.21 -49.61
C ILE A 3 2.17 -20.71 -49.15
N ALA A 4 2.51 -19.47 -49.47
CA ALA A 4 3.64 -18.78 -48.91
C ALA A 4 3.39 -18.58 -47.42
N THR A 5 4.11 -19.33 -46.60
CA THR A 5 4.25 -19.04 -45.18
C THR A 5 4.92 -17.67 -45.03
N LEU A 6 4.14 -16.69 -44.60
CA LEU A 6 4.67 -15.41 -44.10
C LEU A 6 5.60 -15.72 -42.91
N SER A 7 6.91 -15.72 -43.19
CA SER A 7 7.91 -15.70 -42.12
C SER A 7 7.67 -14.42 -41.32
N GLN A 8 7.36 -14.55 -40.03
CA GLN A 8 7.46 -13.43 -39.09
C GLN A 8 8.88 -12.88 -39.22
N ILE A 9 8.99 -11.66 -39.71
CA ILE A 9 10.23 -10.89 -39.64
C ILE A 9 10.37 -10.60 -38.14
N ASP A 10 11.20 -11.39 -37.44
CA ASP A 10 11.68 -11.05 -36.12
C ASP A 10 12.38 -9.71 -36.22
N THR A 11 11.75 -8.65 -35.75
CA THR A 11 12.38 -7.33 -35.70
C THR A 11 13.48 -7.42 -34.65
N LEU A 12 14.70 -7.62 -35.15
CA LEU A 12 15.93 -7.54 -34.34
C LEU A 12 15.99 -6.14 -33.72
N GLY A 13 16.35 -6.07 -32.46
CA GLY A 13 16.50 -4.81 -31.74
C GLY A 13 15.91 -4.85 -30.34
N LEU A 14 15.98 -3.73 -29.62
CA LEU A 14 15.55 -3.57 -28.24
C LEU A 14 14.14 -4.14 -27.95
N LYS A 15 14.06 -5.10 -27.00
CA LYS A 15 12.82 -5.76 -26.58
C LYS A 15 12.67 -5.76 -25.05
N ASN A 16 11.44 -6.08 -24.57
CA ASN A 16 11.12 -6.41 -23.18
C ASN A 16 11.56 -5.35 -22.15
N VAL A 17 11.51 -4.06 -22.51
CA VAL A 17 11.75 -3.00 -21.53
C VAL A 17 10.65 -3.05 -20.47
N THR A 18 11.05 -3.25 -19.21
CA THR A 18 10.11 -3.37 -18.08
C THR A 18 10.68 -2.65 -16.87
N LEU A 19 9.86 -1.77 -16.29
CA LEU A 19 10.17 -1.07 -15.04
C LEU A 19 9.56 -1.81 -13.85
N TYR A 20 10.36 -2.05 -12.83
CA TYR A 20 9.95 -2.53 -11.51
C TYR A 20 10.22 -1.44 -10.49
N ILE A 21 9.32 -1.28 -9.52
CA ILE A 21 9.46 -0.36 -8.39
C ILE A 21 9.27 -1.19 -7.11
N GLU A 22 10.30 -1.30 -6.29
CA GLU A 22 10.35 -2.20 -5.14
C GLU A 22 10.86 -1.48 -3.88
N PRO A 23 9.96 -1.23 -2.90
CA PRO A 23 8.52 -1.39 -2.91
C PRO A 23 7.80 -0.32 -3.75
N SER A 24 6.65 -0.65 -4.34
CA SER A 24 5.80 0.31 -5.07
C SER A 24 4.92 1.17 -4.16
N ILE A 25 4.74 0.75 -2.91
CA ILE A 25 4.11 1.52 -1.84
C ILE A 25 5.17 1.74 -0.77
N VAL A 26 5.52 3.01 -0.53
CA VAL A 26 6.64 3.41 0.33
C VAL A 26 6.10 4.19 1.51
N GLN A 27 6.54 3.86 2.72
CA GLN A 27 6.31 4.71 3.87
C GLN A 27 7.14 6.00 3.73
N GLN A 28 6.57 7.15 4.08
CA GLN A 28 7.28 8.43 4.08
C GLN A 28 8.63 8.33 4.83
N GLY A 29 9.68 8.91 4.25
CA GLY A 29 11.05 8.79 4.74
C GLY A 29 11.75 7.48 4.40
N GLY A 30 11.03 6.52 3.77
CA GLY A 30 11.58 5.24 3.35
C GLY A 30 12.38 5.31 2.06
N SER A 31 12.67 4.13 1.50
CA SER A 31 13.45 3.97 0.26
C SER A 31 12.74 3.06 -0.73
N SER A 32 13.06 3.22 -2.02
CA SER A 32 12.60 2.33 -3.08
C SER A 32 13.67 2.20 -4.17
N THR A 33 13.71 1.03 -4.78
CA THR A 33 14.59 0.74 -5.93
C THR A 33 13.76 0.67 -7.20
N LEU A 34 14.10 1.50 -8.17
CA LEU A 34 13.58 1.45 -9.52
C LEU A 34 14.52 0.61 -10.35
N ARG A 35 14.04 -0.51 -10.90
CA ARG A 35 14.83 -1.41 -11.76
C ARG A 35 14.23 -1.46 -13.14
N CYS A 36 15.06 -1.19 -14.14
CA CYS A 36 14.71 -1.26 -15.56
C CYS A 36 15.39 -2.48 -16.17
N THR A 37 14.62 -3.45 -16.63
CA THR A 37 15.12 -4.63 -17.34
C THR A 37 14.83 -4.49 -18.83
N PHE A 38 15.72 -4.97 -19.66
CA PHE A 38 15.58 -4.89 -21.11
C PHE A 38 16.45 -5.94 -21.79
N ASP A 39 16.09 -6.29 -23.02
CA ASP A 39 16.84 -7.19 -23.88
C ASP A 39 17.36 -6.41 -25.08
N LEU A 40 18.66 -6.30 -25.17
CA LEU A 40 19.36 -5.57 -26.25
C LEU A 40 19.43 -6.37 -27.57
N GLU A 41 19.29 -7.71 -27.48
CA GLU A 41 19.57 -8.62 -28.62
C GLU A 41 20.93 -8.34 -29.27
N LYS A 42 20.95 -7.65 -30.41
CA LYS A 42 22.18 -7.30 -31.13
C LYS A 42 22.55 -5.82 -31.10
N ASP A 43 21.68 -5.01 -30.45
CA ASP A 43 21.92 -3.59 -30.31
C ASP A 43 22.92 -3.31 -29.19
N LYS A 44 23.58 -2.14 -29.26
CA LYS A 44 24.39 -1.62 -28.17
C LYS A 44 23.57 -0.65 -27.34
N LEU A 45 23.69 -0.75 -26.02
CA LEU A 45 23.06 0.24 -25.12
C LEU A 45 23.66 1.62 -25.44
N TYR A 46 22.80 2.60 -25.69
CA TYR A 46 23.21 4.00 -25.86
C TYR A 46 22.95 4.76 -24.55
N SER A 47 21.70 4.76 -24.05
CA SER A 47 21.37 5.42 -22.79
C SER A 47 20.17 4.77 -22.10
N VAL A 48 20.11 4.93 -20.79
CA VAL A 48 18.92 4.66 -19.98
C VAL A 48 18.60 5.92 -19.19
N LYS A 49 17.36 6.40 -19.31
CA LYS A 49 16.89 7.61 -18.65
C LYS A 49 15.70 7.29 -17.75
N TRP A 50 15.68 7.89 -16.57
CA TRP A 50 14.59 7.73 -15.63
C TRP A 50 13.84 9.06 -15.43
N TYR A 51 12.52 8.96 -15.46
CA TYR A 51 11.64 10.10 -15.38
C TYR A 51 10.67 9.98 -14.20
N ARG A 52 10.32 11.12 -13.61
CA ARG A 52 9.15 11.32 -12.75
C ARG A 52 8.16 12.22 -13.48
N GLY A 53 7.05 11.62 -13.98
CA GLY A 53 6.20 12.30 -14.96
C GLY A 53 7.00 12.65 -16.23
N SER A 54 7.10 13.94 -16.53
CA SER A 54 7.90 14.44 -17.67
C SER A 54 9.31 14.90 -17.30
N TYR A 55 9.68 14.85 -15.99
CA TYR A 55 10.95 15.35 -15.51
C TYR A 55 11.99 14.22 -15.45
N GLU A 56 13.09 14.36 -16.21
CA GLU A 56 14.25 13.47 -16.15
C GLU A 56 15.02 13.74 -14.85
N PHE A 57 15.21 12.71 -14.04
CA PHE A 57 15.91 12.85 -12.76
C PHE A 57 17.21 12.05 -12.67
N TYR A 58 17.38 11.04 -13.53
CA TYR A 58 18.61 10.26 -13.59
C TYR A 58 18.83 9.75 -15.02
N ARG A 59 20.09 9.72 -15.43
CA ARG A 59 20.52 9.21 -16.74
C ARG A 59 21.80 8.41 -16.61
N TYR A 60 21.83 7.30 -17.32
CA TYR A 60 23.04 6.59 -17.69
C TYR A 60 23.27 6.77 -19.19
N ASP A 61 24.44 7.29 -19.57
CA ASP A 61 24.78 7.59 -20.98
C ASP A 61 26.22 7.15 -21.24
N MET A 62 26.39 6.19 -22.16
CA MET A 62 27.71 5.63 -22.49
C MET A 62 28.59 6.57 -23.30
N THR A 63 28.04 7.64 -23.87
CA THR A 63 28.77 8.54 -24.77
C THR A 63 29.36 9.75 -24.08
N GLU A 64 28.94 10.08 -22.87
CA GLU A 64 29.34 11.28 -22.14
C GLU A 64 29.88 10.97 -20.75
N PRO A 65 31.18 11.10 -20.48
CA PRO A 65 31.70 10.98 -19.13
C PRO A 65 31.34 12.22 -18.24
N PRO A 66 30.92 12.06 -16.95
CA PRO A 66 30.68 10.77 -16.33
C PRO A 66 29.42 10.11 -16.93
N GLU A 67 29.45 8.79 -17.06
CA GLU A 67 28.33 8.02 -17.64
C GLU A 67 27.02 8.20 -16.89
N THR A 68 27.10 8.53 -15.60
CA THR A 68 25.92 8.74 -14.73
C THR A 68 25.72 10.21 -14.44
N LYS A 69 24.48 10.69 -14.65
CA LYS A 69 24.07 12.06 -14.33
C LYS A 69 22.78 12.02 -13.51
N SER A 70 22.72 12.79 -12.42
CA SER A 70 21.54 12.96 -11.61
C SER A 70 21.08 14.42 -11.62
N PHE A 71 19.78 14.62 -11.73
CA PHE A 71 19.15 15.92 -11.74
C PHE A 71 18.26 16.03 -10.49
N PRO A 72 18.58 16.89 -9.52
CA PRO A 72 17.85 16.96 -8.25
C PRO A 72 16.38 17.28 -8.44
N ILE A 73 15.53 16.53 -7.75
CA ILE A 73 14.11 16.83 -7.56
C ILE A 73 13.87 16.93 -6.05
N GLN A 74 12.97 17.80 -5.63
CA GLN A 74 12.56 17.86 -4.23
C GLN A 74 11.76 16.61 -3.85
N GLY A 75 12.06 16.04 -2.67
CA GLY A 75 11.29 14.95 -2.08
C GLY A 75 11.99 13.60 -2.02
N PHE A 76 13.26 13.53 -2.38
CA PHE A 76 14.09 12.35 -2.16
C PHE A 76 15.58 12.64 -2.31
N THR A 77 16.42 11.71 -1.85
CA THR A 77 17.85 11.67 -2.09
C THR A 77 18.25 10.46 -2.92
N PHE A 78 19.37 10.56 -3.67
CA PHE A 78 19.91 9.44 -4.44
C PHE A 78 20.89 8.62 -3.62
N ASP A 79 20.79 7.31 -3.72
CA ASP A 79 21.90 6.43 -3.39
C ASP A 79 22.73 6.14 -4.66
N LEU A 80 23.60 7.06 -5.02
CA LEU A 80 24.40 6.96 -6.24
C LEU A 80 25.35 5.76 -6.22
N ALA A 81 25.80 5.33 -5.04
CA ALA A 81 26.67 4.16 -4.91
C ALA A 81 25.99 2.86 -5.32
N ASN A 82 24.67 2.79 -5.14
CA ASN A 82 23.85 1.63 -5.50
C ASN A 82 23.01 1.85 -6.78
N SER A 83 23.27 2.93 -7.52
CA SER A 83 22.59 3.27 -8.78
C SER A 83 23.51 3.05 -9.99
N ASN A 84 22.96 2.55 -11.09
CA ASN A 84 23.71 2.21 -12.31
C ASN A 84 22.82 2.26 -13.57
N SER A 85 23.26 1.62 -14.67
CA SER A 85 22.51 1.56 -15.93
C SER A 85 21.18 0.81 -15.87
N THR A 86 20.93 -0.02 -14.85
CA THR A 86 19.73 -0.86 -14.75
C THR A 86 18.89 -0.59 -13.53
N GLN A 87 19.39 0.16 -12.56
CA GLN A 87 18.64 0.52 -11.36
C GLN A 87 18.99 1.88 -10.79
N VAL A 88 18.03 2.50 -10.16
CA VAL A 88 18.18 3.73 -9.37
C VAL A 88 17.57 3.54 -8.00
N VAL A 89 18.33 3.86 -6.94
CA VAL A 89 17.89 3.75 -5.55
C VAL A 89 17.58 5.13 -5.01
N LEU A 90 16.32 5.29 -4.55
CA LEU A 90 15.79 6.51 -3.94
C LEU A 90 15.67 6.32 -2.44
N LYS A 91 16.05 7.35 -1.67
CA LYS A 91 15.98 7.39 -0.19
C LYS A 91 15.25 8.64 0.28
N ASP A 92 14.84 8.66 1.54
CA ASP A 92 14.18 9.81 2.18
C ASP A 92 12.95 10.29 1.41
N ILE A 93 12.12 9.34 0.97
CA ILE A 93 11.02 9.59 0.03
C ILE A 93 9.90 10.35 0.71
N GLU A 94 9.54 11.51 0.16
CA GLU A 94 8.46 12.37 0.62
C GLU A 94 7.17 12.21 -0.20
N PHE A 95 6.03 12.69 0.31
CA PHE A 95 4.71 12.54 -0.34
C PHE A 95 4.64 13.10 -1.76
N ASN A 96 5.33 14.19 -2.04
CA ASN A 96 5.34 14.83 -3.36
C ASN A 96 5.98 13.94 -4.43
N LEU A 97 6.66 12.87 -4.04
CA LEU A 97 7.25 11.92 -4.96
C LEU A 97 6.25 10.89 -5.50
N ALA A 98 5.11 10.66 -4.83
CA ALA A 98 4.08 9.76 -5.32
C ALA A 98 3.67 10.10 -6.78
N GLY A 99 3.48 9.06 -7.62
CA GLY A 99 3.04 9.19 -9.01
C GLY A 99 3.79 8.29 -9.98
N ASN A 100 3.76 8.64 -11.26
CA ASN A 100 4.30 7.80 -12.32
C ASN A 100 5.81 8.02 -12.51
N PHE A 101 6.52 6.92 -12.57
CA PHE A 101 7.91 6.82 -12.96
C PHE A 101 8.03 6.07 -14.27
N SER A 102 9.06 6.39 -15.06
CA SER A 102 9.33 5.70 -16.32
C SER A 102 10.82 5.45 -16.47
N CYS A 103 11.17 4.35 -17.12
CA CYS A 103 12.48 4.16 -17.68
C CYS A 103 12.41 4.14 -19.22
N GLU A 104 13.26 4.89 -19.84
CA GLU A 104 13.43 4.97 -21.29
C GLU A 104 14.79 4.39 -21.65
N VAL A 105 14.80 3.36 -22.47
CA VAL A 105 16.01 2.71 -22.96
C VAL A 105 16.19 3.05 -24.43
N THR A 106 17.36 3.55 -24.78
CA THR A 106 17.77 3.84 -26.15
C THR A 106 18.98 3.00 -26.52
N THR A 107 18.94 2.40 -27.69
CA THR A 107 20.00 1.56 -28.24
C THR A 107 20.45 2.06 -29.58
N ASP A 108 21.70 1.76 -29.91
CA ASP A 108 22.31 1.94 -31.24
C ASP A 108 22.36 0.58 -31.92
N GLY A 109 21.50 0.41 -32.94
CA GLY A 109 21.42 -0.81 -33.73
C GLY A 109 22.38 -0.83 -34.93
N PRO A 110 22.45 -1.95 -35.64
CA PRO A 110 23.26 -2.05 -36.87
C PRO A 110 22.76 -1.06 -37.94
N GLY A 111 23.65 -0.22 -38.44
CA GLY A 111 23.33 0.85 -39.40
C GLY A 111 22.72 2.08 -38.71
N PRO A 112 21.92 2.91 -39.40
CA PRO A 112 21.39 4.15 -38.85
C PRO A 112 20.15 3.94 -37.95
N ASN A 113 19.99 2.78 -37.30
CA ASN A 113 18.79 2.39 -36.56
C ASN A 113 18.96 2.65 -35.07
N ILE A 114 18.26 3.66 -34.56
CA ILE A 114 18.13 3.93 -33.13
C ILE A 114 16.79 3.36 -32.68
N HIS A 115 16.79 2.51 -31.65
CA HIS A 115 15.58 1.98 -31.05
C HIS A 115 15.40 2.58 -29.66
N THR A 116 14.20 3.08 -29.39
CA THR A 116 13.83 3.60 -28.07
C THR A 116 12.55 2.92 -27.59
N ARG A 117 12.55 2.47 -26.34
CA ARG A 117 11.40 1.88 -25.64
C ARG A 117 11.28 2.48 -24.26
N ILE A 118 10.04 2.60 -23.78
CA ILE A 118 9.72 3.15 -22.47
C ILE A 118 8.72 2.24 -21.76
N ASP A 119 8.89 2.06 -20.45
CA ASP A 119 7.87 1.49 -19.57
C ASP A 119 7.65 2.38 -18.36
N SER A 120 6.44 2.33 -17.80
CA SER A 120 6.00 3.22 -16.75
C SER A 120 5.26 2.46 -15.64
N LYS A 121 5.52 2.83 -14.38
CA LYS A 121 4.85 2.31 -13.18
C LYS A 121 4.57 3.42 -12.19
N SER A 122 3.53 3.25 -11.40
CA SER A 122 3.17 4.17 -10.31
C SER A 122 3.82 3.76 -8.99
N MET A 123 4.27 4.76 -8.24
CA MET A 123 4.68 4.62 -6.85
C MET A 123 3.75 5.44 -5.96
N SER A 124 3.34 4.86 -4.82
CA SER A 124 2.56 5.54 -3.80
C SER A 124 3.41 5.78 -2.56
N VAL A 125 3.19 6.91 -1.89
CA VAL A 125 3.84 7.23 -0.62
C VAL A 125 2.76 7.33 0.44
N VAL A 126 2.97 6.66 1.58
CA VAL A 126 1.99 6.52 2.65
C VAL A 126 2.59 6.93 3.98
N GLN A 127 1.72 7.33 4.91
CA GLN A 127 2.03 7.46 6.33
C GLN A 127 1.11 6.51 7.09
N LEU A 128 1.69 5.60 7.86
CA LEU A 128 0.92 4.67 8.69
C LEU A 128 0.57 5.33 10.03
N PRO A 129 -0.51 4.87 10.71
CA PRO A 129 -0.81 5.31 12.08
C PRO A 129 0.33 4.95 13.03
N ASP A 130 0.69 5.88 13.93
CA ASP A 130 1.79 5.65 14.90
C ASP A 130 1.40 4.70 16.04
N HIS A 131 0.08 4.52 16.25
CA HIS A 131 -0.46 3.69 17.34
C HIS A 131 -1.62 2.82 16.85
N MET A 132 -1.89 1.75 17.60
CA MET A 132 -3.04 0.89 17.38
C MET A 132 -4.36 1.67 17.53
N PRO A 133 -5.45 1.24 16.85
CA PRO A 133 -6.75 1.85 17.01
C PRO A 133 -7.23 1.75 18.46
N GLN A 134 -8.06 2.69 18.88
CA GLN A 134 -8.62 2.75 20.24
C GLN A 134 -10.12 2.53 20.19
N ILE A 135 -10.64 1.68 21.10
CA ILE A 135 -12.07 1.49 21.32
C ILE A 135 -12.45 2.13 22.64
N SER A 136 -13.55 2.85 22.63
CA SER A 136 -14.25 3.29 23.85
C SER A 136 -15.70 2.86 23.81
N VAL A 137 -16.25 2.48 24.98
CA VAL A 137 -17.65 2.06 25.16
C VAL A 137 -18.27 2.86 26.28
N GLU A 138 -19.49 3.30 26.06
CA GLU A 138 -20.27 4.01 27.09
C GLU A 138 -21.14 3.03 27.87
N GLY A 139 -21.16 3.16 29.22
CA GLY A 139 -22.12 2.50 30.09
C GLY A 139 -21.90 1.01 30.30
N GLU A 140 -20.70 0.58 30.65
CA GLU A 140 -20.45 -0.78 31.13
C GLU A 140 -20.92 -0.96 32.58
N PRO A 141 -21.43 -2.13 32.96
CA PRO A 141 -21.62 -3.36 32.21
C PRO A 141 -22.89 -3.38 31.35
N LEU A 142 -22.86 -4.12 30.23
CA LEU A 142 -23.94 -4.24 29.26
C LEU A 142 -24.66 -5.58 29.35
N ASP A 143 -25.98 -5.57 29.08
CA ASP A 143 -26.84 -6.76 29.11
C ASP A 143 -27.79 -6.80 27.88
N ILE A 144 -28.52 -7.92 27.76
CA ILE A 144 -29.54 -8.09 26.73
C ILE A 144 -30.61 -6.98 26.90
N GLY A 145 -30.87 -6.27 25.80
CA GLY A 145 -31.81 -5.15 25.74
C GLY A 145 -31.18 -3.78 25.87
N ASP A 146 -29.94 -3.69 26.35
CA ASP A 146 -29.18 -2.45 26.42
C ASP A 146 -28.74 -1.97 25.04
N ILE A 147 -28.36 -0.71 24.97
CA ILE A 147 -27.78 -0.13 23.73
C ILE A 147 -26.26 -0.02 23.91
N LEU A 148 -25.54 -0.82 23.14
CA LEU A 148 -24.09 -0.70 23.02
C LEU A 148 -23.78 0.56 22.22
N ARG A 149 -23.12 1.53 22.87
CA ARG A 149 -22.51 2.69 22.19
C ARG A 149 -21.00 2.56 22.25
N ALA A 150 -20.40 2.44 21.09
CA ALA A 150 -18.97 2.33 20.98
C ALA A 150 -18.41 3.33 19.96
N ASN A 151 -17.21 3.80 20.22
CA ASN A 151 -16.43 4.58 19.27
C ASN A 151 -15.09 3.91 19.02
N CYS A 152 -14.69 3.84 17.76
CA CYS A 152 -13.34 3.43 17.36
C CYS A 152 -12.65 4.57 16.65
N THR A 153 -11.43 4.88 17.08
CA THR A 153 -10.60 5.93 16.53
C THR A 153 -9.26 5.34 16.05
N SER A 154 -8.89 5.60 14.82
CA SER A 154 -7.53 5.37 14.31
C SER A 154 -6.74 6.67 14.29
N PHE A 155 -5.46 6.60 14.66
CA PHE A 155 -4.54 7.72 14.62
C PHE A 155 -4.30 8.20 13.18
N PRO A 156 -3.78 9.44 13.00
CA PRO A 156 -3.57 10.01 11.69
C PRO A 156 -2.75 9.10 10.78
N SER A 157 -3.24 8.94 9.55
CA SER A 157 -2.58 8.18 8.50
C SER A 157 -2.90 8.76 7.13
N ARG A 158 -2.06 8.49 6.17
CA ARG A 158 -2.28 8.94 4.80
C ARG A 158 -2.03 7.78 3.81
N PRO A 159 -3.09 7.26 3.14
CA PRO A 159 -4.50 7.63 3.29
C PRO A 159 -5.05 7.32 4.70
N PRO A 160 -6.18 7.95 5.11
CA PRO A 160 -6.84 7.60 6.36
C PRO A 160 -7.22 6.12 6.42
N ALA A 161 -7.05 5.47 7.57
CA ALA A 161 -7.37 4.06 7.72
C ALA A 161 -8.88 3.82 7.64
N ASP A 162 -9.29 2.76 6.96
CA ASP A 162 -10.65 2.25 6.98
C ASP A 162 -10.90 1.51 8.29
N LEU A 163 -12.02 1.82 8.96
CA LEU A 163 -12.42 1.20 10.23
C LEU A 163 -13.62 0.28 10.03
N LYS A 164 -13.63 -0.83 10.76
CA LYS A 164 -14.80 -1.72 10.87
C LYS A 164 -14.90 -2.32 12.26
N PHE A 165 -16.15 -2.48 12.75
CA PHE A 165 -16.41 -3.25 13.96
C PHE A 165 -16.64 -4.72 13.64
N ILE A 166 -16.16 -5.58 14.53
CA ILE A 166 -16.42 -7.02 14.54
C ILE A 166 -16.94 -7.35 15.95
N LEU A 167 -18.08 -8.03 16.03
CA LEU A 167 -18.72 -8.44 17.24
C LEU A 167 -18.77 -9.96 17.32
N ASN A 168 -18.06 -10.58 18.27
CA ASN A 168 -17.94 -12.04 18.37
C ASN A 168 -17.66 -12.71 17.00
N ASN A 169 -16.64 -12.22 16.28
CA ASN A 169 -16.21 -12.68 14.94
C ASN A 169 -17.20 -12.39 13.79
N ILE A 170 -18.29 -11.64 14.04
CA ILE A 170 -19.24 -11.22 13.02
C ILE A 170 -18.99 -9.76 12.67
N THR A 171 -18.70 -9.47 11.41
CA THR A 171 -18.54 -8.09 10.95
C THR A 171 -19.88 -7.34 11.05
N VAL A 172 -19.88 -6.21 11.72
CA VAL A 172 -21.06 -5.34 11.78
C VAL A 172 -21.10 -4.52 10.49
N ASN A 173 -22.21 -4.66 9.73
CA ASN A 173 -22.35 -3.98 8.44
C ASN A 173 -22.43 -2.46 8.62
N GLN A 174 -21.62 -1.73 7.89
CA GLN A 174 -21.57 -0.25 7.94
C GLN A 174 -22.85 0.44 7.41
N THR A 175 -23.74 -0.32 6.80
CA THR A 175 -25.05 0.14 6.29
C THR A 175 -26.17 -0.01 7.30
N GLU A 176 -25.90 -0.61 8.47
CA GLU A 176 -26.91 -0.75 9.50
C GLU A 176 -27.22 0.62 10.16
N PRO A 177 -28.49 0.88 10.50
CA PRO A 177 -28.84 2.07 11.25
C PRO A 177 -28.12 2.07 12.60
N GLY A 178 -27.44 3.18 12.92
CA GLY A 178 -26.63 3.33 14.15
C GLY A 178 -25.11 3.30 13.90
N ILE A 179 -24.64 3.09 12.69
CA ILE A 179 -23.23 3.26 12.35
C ILE A 179 -23.04 4.59 11.64
N SER A 180 -22.16 5.42 12.16
CA SER A 180 -21.79 6.68 11.53
C SER A 180 -20.28 6.84 11.47
N ARG A 181 -19.80 7.27 10.29
CA ARG A 181 -18.42 7.75 10.11
C ARG A 181 -18.40 9.24 10.31
N ARG A 182 -17.51 9.74 11.13
CA ARG A 182 -17.18 11.16 11.12
C ARG A 182 -16.01 11.37 10.18
N ALA A 183 -16.23 12.14 9.11
CA ALA A 183 -15.15 12.65 8.31
C ALA A 183 -14.35 13.65 9.17
N ASN A 184 -13.15 13.27 9.56
CA ASN A 184 -12.37 14.09 10.46
C ASN A 184 -11.38 14.97 9.73
N LEU A 185 -11.22 16.13 10.29
CA LEU A 185 -10.17 17.08 10.01
C LEU A 185 -8.82 16.39 10.35
N ARG A 186 -7.92 16.31 9.36
CA ARG A 186 -6.53 15.89 9.51
C ARG A 186 -6.28 14.37 9.66
N ASP A 187 -6.66 13.59 8.65
CA ASP A 187 -6.15 12.22 8.45
C ASP A 187 -6.50 11.19 9.56
N TRP A 188 -7.33 11.57 10.54
CA TRP A 188 -7.93 10.67 11.53
C TRP A 188 -9.12 9.92 10.96
N SER A 189 -9.37 8.72 11.46
CA SER A 189 -10.60 7.97 11.17
C SER A 189 -11.36 7.66 12.44
N ASP A 190 -12.66 7.96 12.45
CA ASP A 190 -13.58 7.61 13.55
C ASP A 190 -14.77 6.82 13.02
N LEU A 191 -15.15 5.79 13.76
CA LEU A 191 -16.32 4.98 13.51
C LEU A 191 -17.13 4.83 14.78
N GLN A 192 -18.41 5.20 14.74
CA GLN A 192 -19.34 5.07 15.84
C GLN A 192 -20.32 3.94 15.60
N LEU A 193 -20.63 3.19 16.65
CA LEU A 193 -21.61 2.10 16.68
C LEU A 193 -22.66 2.39 17.74
N GLU A 194 -23.94 2.30 17.36
CA GLU A 194 -25.06 2.23 18.28
C GLU A 194 -25.88 0.98 17.93
N LEU A 195 -25.87 -0.02 18.82
CA LEU A 195 -26.47 -1.33 18.57
C LEU A 195 -27.28 -1.79 19.78
N LYS A 196 -28.58 -2.10 19.58
CA LYS A 196 -29.37 -2.74 20.60
C LYS A 196 -28.97 -4.20 20.76
N LEU A 197 -28.51 -4.56 21.95
CA LEU A 197 -28.04 -5.90 22.26
C LEU A 197 -29.17 -6.91 22.35
N SER A 198 -28.98 -8.09 21.81
CA SER A 198 -29.87 -9.25 21.89
C SER A 198 -29.07 -10.48 22.33
N PHE A 199 -29.77 -11.57 22.65
CA PHE A 199 -29.12 -12.82 23.05
C PHE A 199 -28.13 -13.36 21.98
N MET A 200 -28.35 -13.06 20.71
CA MET A 200 -27.47 -13.52 19.62
C MET A 200 -26.11 -12.82 19.61
N HIS A 201 -25.99 -11.68 20.25
CA HIS A 201 -24.74 -10.92 20.32
C HIS A 201 -23.80 -11.45 21.39
N PHE A 202 -24.31 -12.26 22.34
CA PHE A 202 -23.50 -12.85 23.39
C PHE A 202 -23.12 -14.28 23.06
N ASN A 203 -21.88 -14.64 23.29
CA ASN A 203 -21.38 -15.99 23.24
C ASN A 203 -20.99 -16.44 24.66
N GLU A 204 -21.75 -17.36 25.26
CA GLU A 204 -21.56 -17.82 26.65
C GLU A 204 -21.45 -16.66 27.67
N GLY A 205 -22.26 -15.63 27.50
CA GLY A 205 -22.28 -14.44 28.38
C GLY A 205 -21.12 -13.46 28.09
N ARG A 206 -20.35 -13.64 27.03
CA ARG A 206 -19.26 -12.76 26.61
C ARG A 206 -19.65 -12.02 25.35
N LEU A 207 -19.25 -10.76 25.29
CA LEU A 207 -19.37 -9.89 24.13
C LEU A 207 -17.99 -9.33 23.82
N VAL A 208 -17.36 -9.83 22.77
CA VAL A 208 -16.06 -9.35 22.32
C VAL A 208 -16.25 -8.37 21.18
N LEU A 209 -15.89 -7.13 21.41
CA LEU A 209 -15.93 -6.06 20.43
C LEU A 209 -14.51 -5.81 19.89
N GLN A 210 -14.34 -5.93 18.61
CA GLN A 210 -13.09 -5.59 17.92
C GLN A 210 -13.29 -4.40 16.99
N CYS A 211 -12.29 -3.55 16.91
CA CYS A 211 -12.16 -2.56 15.86
C CYS A 211 -10.92 -2.87 15.02
N VAL A 212 -11.14 -3.05 13.73
CA VAL A 212 -10.06 -3.26 12.76
C VAL A 212 -9.84 -1.97 12.01
N ALA A 213 -8.61 -1.43 12.10
CA ALA A 213 -8.13 -0.32 11.28
C ALA A 213 -7.27 -0.89 10.16
N GLN A 214 -7.58 -0.55 8.91
CA GLN A 214 -6.83 -1.08 7.76
C GLN A 214 -6.56 -0.02 6.70
N ILE A 215 -5.38 -0.10 6.09
CA ILE A 215 -5.06 0.52 4.81
C ILE A 215 -4.73 -0.65 3.87
N PRO A 216 -5.49 -0.87 2.80
CA PRO A 216 -5.38 -2.07 1.97
C PRO A 216 -3.95 -2.40 1.58
N THR A 217 -3.57 -3.66 1.67
CA THR A 217 -2.27 -4.27 1.33
C THR A 217 -1.07 -3.90 2.23
N ILE A 218 -1.16 -2.88 3.10
CA ILE A 218 0.03 -2.36 3.80
C ILE A 218 -0.10 -2.24 5.32
N TYR A 219 -1.33 -2.16 5.86
CA TYR A 219 -1.55 -1.96 7.28
C TYR A 219 -2.85 -2.61 7.73
N GLN A 220 -2.80 -3.34 8.82
CA GLN A 220 -3.98 -3.82 9.54
C GLN A 220 -3.62 -4.01 11.00
N GLU A 221 -4.35 -3.33 11.88
CA GLU A 221 -4.27 -3.47 13.32
C GLU A 221 -5.65 -3.63 13.94
N VAL A 222 -5.72 -4.34 15.07
CA VAL A 222 -6.97 -4.68 15.74
C VAL A 222 -6.88 -4.27 17.19
N ALA A 223 -7.85 -3.46 17.64
CA ALA A 223 -8.14 -3.27 19.06
C ALA A 223 -9.27 -4.19 19.47
N GLU A 224 -9.22 -4.74 20.67
CA GLU A 224 -10.22 -5.65 21.22
C GLU A 224 -10.62 -5.25 22.63
N LEU A 225 -11.92 -5.36 22.90
CA LEU A 225 -12.50 -5.13 24.21
C LEU A 225 -13.46 -6.27 24.56
N ASP A 226 -13.21 -6.94 25.71
CA ASP A 226 -14.05 -8.01 26.23
C ASP A 226 -15.07 -7.41 27.23
N LEU A 227 -16.33 -7.32 26.79
CA LEU A 227 -17.45 -6.79 27.55
C LEU A 227 -18.20 -7.95 28.22
N LYS A 228 -18.24 -7.97 29.58
CA LYS A 228 -18.88 -9.04 30.33
C LYS A 228 -20.31 -8.67 30.67
N SER A 229 -21.26 -9.58 30.41
CA SER A 229 -22.63 -9.45 30.95
C SER A 229 -22.66 -9.69 32.46
N VAL A 230 -23.35 -8.83 33.20
CA VAL A 230 -23.51 -8.99 34.66
C VAL A 230 -24.55 -10.04 35.02
N ARG A 231 -25.61 -10.18 34.20
CA ARG A 231 -26.76 -11.06 34.48
C ARG A 231 -26.58 -12.48 33.98
N HIS A 232 -25.59 -12.73 33.13
CA HIS A 232 -25.27 -14.04 32.62
C HIS A 232 -23.79 -14.35 32.91
N PRO A 233 -23.40 -14.49 34.18
CA PRO A 233 -22.02 -14.85 34.51
C PRO A 233 -21.73 -16.22 33.91
N ILE A 234 -20.55 -16.39 33.33
CA ILE A 234 -20.05 -17.68 32.85
C ILE A 234 -20.15 -18.66 34.01
N PRO A 235 -20.88 -19.80 33.89
CA PRO A 235 -20.92 -20.77 34.95
C PRO A 235 -19.49 -21.19 35.28
N ALA A 236 -19.10 -21.07 36.57
CA ALA A 236 -17.80 -21.53 37.01
C ALA A 236 -17.70 -23.03 36.63
N ARG A 237 -16.66 -23.40 35.92
CA ARG A 237 -16.38 -24.81 35.60
C ARG A 237 -16.45 -25.58 36.93
N ALA A 238 -17.42 -26.49 37.03
CA ALA A 238 -17.47 -27.39 38.14
C ALA A 238 -16.14 -28.17 38.20
N GLN A 239 -15.30 -27.88 39.18
CA GLN A 239 -14.14 -28.68 39.46
C GLN A 239 -14.68 -30.04 39.95
N PHE A 240 -14.73 -31.01 39.09
CA PHE A 240 -14.89 -32.40 39.50
C PHE A 240 -13.61 -32.81 40.25
N CYS A 241 -13.67 -32.77 41.56
CA CYS A 241 -12.73 -33.47 42.43
C CYS A 241 -13.04 -34.97 42.31
N TRP A 242 -12.10 -35.74 41.85
CA TRP A 242 -11.99 -37.18 42.02
C TRP A 242 -10.93 -37.43 43.05
#